data_71ec72637cd7cef8630c2f216025888c
#
_entry.id   71ec72637cd7cef8630c2f216025888c
#
_cell.length_a   1.000
_cell.length_b   1.000
_cell.length_c   1.000
_cell.angle_alpha   90.00
_cell.angle_beta   90.00
_cell.angle_gamma   90.00
#
_symmetry.space_group_name_H-M   'P 1'
#
loop_
_entity.id
_entity.type
_entity.pdbx_description
1 polymer ?
#
loop_
_entity_poly.entity_id
_entity_poly.type
_entity_poly.pdbx_seq_one_letter_code
_entity_poly.pdbx_strand_id
1 'polypeptide(L)'
;PTVVDLIKEDLGDVRIFPVGRLDYETEGLLLLTNDGDFTYKVTHPKFHTDKTYIATIKGGITISGINKLRNGVYIDDFKTSPAEAEILDAVDGHTYIKITIHEGKNRQVRKMFAAIGCTVVGLQRIKIGNVELGNLPLGRWRHLTSHEVNYLMNS
;
A
#
# COMPACT_ATOMS: atom_id res chain seq x y z
N PRO A 1 -0.82 -17.88 -12.07
CA PRO A 1 0.22 -17.04 -12.66
C PRO A 1 0.67 -15.94 -11.69
N THR A 2 1.93 -15.57 -11.79
CA THR A 2 2.49 -14.47 -11.01
C THR A 2 2.24 -13.13 -11.72
N VAL A 3 2.47 -12.01 -11.00
CA VAL A 3 2.41 -10.69 -11.61
C VAL A 3 3.38 -10.57 -12.77
N VAL A 4 4.58 -11.14 -12.65
CA VAL A 4 5.58 -11.12 -13.73
C VAL A 4 5.06 -11.87 -14.95
N ASP A 5 4.36 -12.97 -14.77
CA ASP A 5 3.77 -13.72 -15.87
C ASP A 5 2.75 -12.92 -16.66
N LEU A 6 1.98 -12.04 -15.97
CA LEU A 6 0.95 -11.22 -16.60
C LEU A 6 1.52 -10.25 -17.64
N ILE A 7 2.75 -9.78 -17.45
CA ILE A 7 3.36 -8.77 -18.31
C ILE A 7 4.50 -9.31 -19.18
N LYS A 8 4.91 -10.55 -18.98
CA LYS A 8 6.02 -11.17 -19.69
C LYS A 8 5.79 -11.19 -21.20
N GLU A 9 4.58 -11.45 -21.63
CA GLU A 9 4.23 -11.46 -23.04
C GLU A 9 4.46 -10.09 -23.70
N ASP A 10 4.18 -9.01 -22.97
CA ASP A 10 4.32 -7.65 -23.48
C ASP A 10 5.77 -7.18 -23.52
N LEU A 11 6.57 -7.59 -22.54
CA LEU A 11 7.96 -7.15 -22.38
C LEU A 11 9.00 -8.11 -22.96
N GLY A 12 8.60 -9.32 -23.35
CA GLY A 12 9.50 -10.34 -23.88
C GLY A 12 10.46 -10.87 -22.82
N ASP A 13 11.74 -10.98 -23.17
CA ASP A 13 12.76 -11.60 -22.33
C ASP A 13 13.37 -10.66 -21.28
N VAL A 14 12.79 -9.51 -21.06
CA VAL A 14 13.26 -8.57 -20.03
C VAL A 14 13.06 -9.21 -18.65
N ARG A 15 14.15 -9.29 -17.88
CA ARG A 15 14.09 -9.82 -16.53
C ARG A 15 13.67 -8.74 -15.57
N ILE A 16 12.50 -8.90 -14.97
CA ILE A 16 11.95 -7.97 -13.99
C ILE A 16 11.49 -8.73 -12.74
N PHE A 17 11.40 -7.99 -11.64
CA PHE A 17 10.93 -8.55 -10.37
C PHE A 17 10.13 -7.51 -9.60
N PRO A 18 9.21 -7.97 -8.71
CA PRO A 18 8.41 -7.06 -7.91
C PRO A 18 9.24 -6.28 -6.90
N VAL A 19 8.86 -5.02 -6.68
CA VAL A 19 9.41 -4.18 -5.62
C VAL A 19 8.51 -4.36 -4.39
N GLY A 20 8.90 -5.25 -3.50
CA GLY A 20 8.07 -5.64 -2.36
C GLY A 20 6.93 -6.58 -2.77
N ARG A 21 5.88 -6.60 -1.95
CA ARG A 21 4.79 -7.56 -2.11
C ARG A 21 3.46 -6.92 -1.77
N LEU A 22 2.41 -7.46 -2.38
CA LEU A 22 1.04 -7.32 -1.89
C LEU A 22 0.63 -8.65 -1.27
N ASP A 23 -0.12 -8.59 -0.16
CA ASP A 23 -0.72 -9.78 0.41
C ASP A 23 -1.68 -10.42 -0.60
N TYR A 24 -1.94 -11.71 -0.45
CA TYR A 24 -2.88 -12.42 -1.29
C TYR A 24 -4.26 -11.74 -1.38
N GLU A 25 -4.72 -11.18 -0.26
CA GLU A 25 -6.04 -10.54 -0.17
C GLU A 25 -6.02 -9.03 -0.42
N THR A 26 -4.85 -8.47 -0.79
CA THR A 26 -4.69 -7.05 -1.07
C THR A 26 -4.48 -6.86 -2.56
N GLU A 27 -5.21 -5.93 -3.14
CA GLU A 27 -5.03 -5.57 -4.55
C GLU A 27 -4.41 -4.18 -4.68
N GLY A 28 -4.15 -3.75 -5.90
CA GLY A 28 -3.72 -2.40 -6.21
C GLY A 28 -2.33 -2.30 -6.78
N LEU A 29 -1.71 -1.17 -6.54
CA LEU A 29 -0.44 -0.78 -7.15
C LEU A 29 0.72 -1.65 -6.68
N LEU A 30 1.45 -2.21 -7.65
CA LEU A 30 2.69 -2.93 -7.42
C LEU A 30 3.75 -2.43 -8.41
N LEU A 31 4.92 -2.08 -7.90
CA LEU A 31 6.04 -1.65 -8.74
C LEU A 31 6.85 -2.86 -9.16
N LEU A 32 7.37 -2.82 -10.39
CA LEU A 32 8.24 -3.85 -10.96
C LEU A 32 9.49 -3.16 -11.51
N THR A 33 10.63 -3.81 -11.39
CA THR A 33 11.90 -3.23 -11.85
C THR A 33 12.90 -4.32 -12.23
N ASN A 34 13.91 -3.95 -13.01
CA ASN A 34 15.09 -4.77 -13.23
C ASN A 34 16.31 -4.24 -12.44
N ASP A 35 16.10 -3.26 -11.58
CA ASP A 35 17.16 -2.58 -10.82
C ASP A 35 17.05 -2.89 -9.33
N GLY A 36 18.03 -3.64 -8.80
CA GLY A 36 18.08 -4.01 -7.39
C GLY A 36 18.27 -2.82 -6.45
N ASP A 37 18.98 -1.79 -6.88
CA ASP A 37 19.17 -0.59 -6.07
C ASP A 37 17.85 0.17 -5.89
N PHE A 38 17.03 0.22 -6.92
CA PHE A 38 15.69 0.78 -6.85
C PHE A 38 14.83 0.02 -5.83
N THR A 39 14.85 -1.31 -5.90
CA THR A 39 14.10 -2.15 -4.96
C THR A 39 14.55 -1.87 -3.52
N TYR A 40 15.85 -1.84 -3.28
CA TYR A 40 16.39 -1.58 -1.96
C TYR A 40 15.94 -0.21 -1.43
N LYS A 41 16.05 0.82 -2.25
CA LYS A 41 15.68 2.19 -1.87
C LYS A 41 14.19 2.31 -1.51
N VAL A 42 13.32 1.66 -2.26
CA VAL A 42 11.87 1.75 -2.03
C VAL A 42 11.41 0.88 -0.87
N THR A 43 12.02 -0.29 -0.67
CA THR A 43 11.52 -1.28 0.30
C THR A 43 12.27 -1.30 1.62
N HIS A 44 13.51 -0.79 1.68
CA HIS A 44 14.28 -0.87 2.92
C HIS A 44 13.68 0.05 3.99
N PRO A 45 13.47 -0.47 5.24
CA PRO A 45 12.77 0.28 6.29
C PRO A 45 13.36 1.66 6.62
N LYS A 46 14.67 1.85 6.49
CA LYS A 46 15.29 3.13 6.83
C LYS A 46 14.88 4.29 5.94
N PHE A 47 14.32 4.02 4.75
CA PHE A 47 13.92 5.07 3.81
C PHE A 47 12.48 5.54 3.98
N HIS A 48 11.63 4.77 4.68
CA HIS A 48 10.26 5.15 5.05
C HIS A 48 9.40 5.63 3.87
N THR A 49 9.48 4.96 2.73
CA THR A 49 8.63 5.29 1.59
C THR A 49 7.15 5.15 1.97
N ASP A 50 6.38 6.21 1.78
CA ASP A 50 4.97 6.24 2.14
C ASP A 50 4.15 5.32 1.24
N LYS A 51 3.14 4.69 1.83
CA LYS A 51 2.18 3.85 1.12
C LYS A 51 0.78 4.23 1.53
N THR A 52 -0.09 4.43 0.56
CA THR A 52 -1.47 4.84 0.79
C THR A 52 -2.41 3.74 0.32
N TYR A 53 -3.39 3.44 1.17
CA TYR A 53 -4.38 2.41 0.93
C TYR A 53 -5.79 2.95 1.09
N ILE A 54 -6.74 2.33 0.40
CA ILE A 54 -8.15 2.42 0.74
C ILE A 54 -8.51 1.12 1.42
N ALA A 55 -8.91 1.23 2.69
CA ALA A 55 -9.38 0.10 3.47
C ALA A 55 -10.90 0.15 3.54
N THR A 56 -11.54 -0.98 3.26
CA THR A 56 -12.99 -1.15 3.48
C THR A 56 -13.15 -1.95 4.75
N ILE A 57 -13.82 -1.38 5.75
CA ILE A 57 -14.08 -2.07 7.00
C ILE A 57 -15.56 -2.38 7.14
N LYS A 58 -15.85 -3.44 7.88
CA LYS A 58 -17.22 -3.82 8.21
C LYS A 58 -17.76 -2.88 9.30
N GLY A 59 -18.95 -2.32 9.07
CA GLY A 59 -19.56 -1.40 10.04
C GLY A 59 -18.91 -0.02 10.03
N GLY A 60 -19.00 0.67 11.16
CA GLY A 60 -18.48 2.01 11.32
C GLY A 60 -17.17 2.05 12.10
N ILE A 61 -16.65 3.25 12.25
CA ILE A 61 -15.47 3.52 13.06
C ILE A 61 -15.73 4.76 13.90
N THR A 62 -15.26 4.76 15.14
CA THR A 62 -15.39 5.91 16.02
C THR A 62 -14.29 6.94 15.76
N ILE A 63 -14.54 8.19 16.19
CA ILE A 63 -13.51 9.24 16.13
C ILE A 63 -12.31 8.83 16.98
N SER A 64 -12.54 8.19 18.13
CA SER A 64 -11.46 7.64 18.96
C SER A 64 -10.63 6.60 18.20
N GLY A 65 -11.26 5.72 17.44
CA GLY A 65 -10.57 4.73 16.61
C GLY A 65 -9.69 5.36 15.54
N ILE A 66 -10.23 6.35 14.81
CA ILE A 66 -9.46 7.09 13.80
C ILE A 66 -8.25 7.78 14.45
N ASN A 67 -8.45 8.41 15.61
CA ASN A 67 -7.35 9.09 16.29
C ASN A 67 -6.27 8.12 16.77
N LYS A 68 -6.65 6.91 17.18
CA LYS A 68 -5.67 5.88 17.53
C LYS A 68 -4.83 5.48 16.33
N LEU A 69 -5.43 5.31 15.17
CA LEU A 69 -4.69 5.03 13.94
C LEU A 69 -3.70 6.16 13.62
N ARG A 70 -4.15 7.42 13.75
CA ARG A 70 -3.32 8.60 13.48
C ARG A 70 -2.14 8.72 14.44
N ASN A 71 -2.32 8.35 15.69
CA ASN A 71 -1.27 8.46 16.72
C ASN A 71 -0.34 7.24 16.76
N GLY A 72 -0.71 6.16 16.10
CA GLY A 72 0.01 4.89 16.14
C GLY A 72 -0.62 3.91 17.10
N VAL A 73 -0.56 2.63 16.73
CA VAL A 73 -1.09 1.52 17.51
C VAL A 73 -0.05 0.42 17.63
N TYR A 74 -0.18 -0.42 18.67
CA TYR A 74 0.70 -1.58 18.83
C TYR A 74 0.20 -2.74 17.98
N ILE A 75 1.10 -3.28 17.17
CA ILE A 75 0.91 -4.51 16.40
C ILE A 75 2.16 -5.38 16.55
N ASP A 76 2.02 -6.65 16.88
CA ASP A 76 3.16 -7.60 16.97
C ASP A 76 4.38 -7.02 17.72
N ASP A 77 4.25 -6.51 18.91
CA ASP A 77 5.35 -5.92 19.69
C ASP A 77 5.97 -4.63 19.07
N PHE A 78 5.28 -4.03 18.12
CA PHE A 78 5.75 -2.85 17.42
C PHE A 78 4.67 -1.77 17.48
N LYS A 79 5.04 -0.54 17.82
CA LYS A 79 4.14 0.60 17.73
C LYS A 79 4.29 1.28 16.38
N THR A 80 3.21 1.37 15.61
CA THR A 80 3.25 2.04 14.31
C THR A 80 3.53 3.52 14.47
N SER A 81 4.20 4.11 13.48
CA SER A 81 4.41 5.55 13.42
C SER A 81 3.08 6.27 13.24
N PRO A 82 3.01 7.57 13.60
CA PRO A 82 1.84 8.37 13.26
C PRO A 82 1.47 8.20 11.80
N ALA A 83 0.19 8.02 11.53
CA ALA A 83 -0.34 7.78 10.19
C ALA A 83 -1.35 8.85 9.83
N GLU A 84 -1.61 9.00 8.54
CA GLU A 84 -2.74 9.79 8.07
C GLU A 84 -3.91 8.84 7.86
N ALA A 85 -5.08 9.20 8.36
CA ALA A 85 -6.28 8.40 8.19
C ALA A 85 -7.49 9.32 8.02
N GLU A 86 -8.32 9.01 7.02
CA GLU A 86 -9.46 9.85 6.64
C GLU A 86 -10.62 8.95 6.22
N ILE A 87 -11.79 9.21 6.78
CA ILE A 87 -13.02 8.52 6.36
C ILE A 87 -13.45 9.12 5.03
N LEU A 88 -13.55 8.28 3.99
CA LEU A 88 -13.99 8.73 2.67
C LEU A 88 -15.49 8.63 2.50
N ASP A 89 -16.10 7.54 2.98
CA ASP A 89 -17.52 7.28 2.79
C ASP A 89 -17.97 6.15 3.72
N ALA A 90 -19.28 6.04 3.90
CA ALA A 90 -19.92 4.96 4.63
C ALA A 90 -21.17 4.54 3.86
N VAL A 91 -21.17 3.34 3.30
CA VAL A 91 -22.22 2.85 2.41
C VAL A 91 -22.51 1.38 2.70
N ASP A 92 -23.80 1.05 2.82
CA ASP A 92 -24.27 -0.35 2.92
C ASP A 92 -23.56 -1.16 4.01
N GLY A 93 -23.38 -0.56 5.20
CA GLY A 93 -22.79 -1.26 6.32
C GLY A 93 -21.27 -1.37 6.27
N HIS A 94 -20.63 -0.65 5.37
CA HIS A 94 -19.18 -0.59 5.23
C HIS A 94 -18.68 0.84 5.32
N THR A 95 -17.46 1.01 5.80
CA THR A 95 -16.77 2.31 5.83
C THR A 95 -15.50 2.22 5.03
N TYR A 96 -15.26 3.23 4.20
CA TYR A 96 -14.06 3.35 3.36
C TYR A 96 -13.13 4.37 3.96
N ILE A 97 -11.90 3.95 4.23
CA ILE A 97 -10.91 4.79 4.92
C ILE A 97 -9.64 4.84 4.09
N LYS A 98 -9.18 6.06 3.81
CA LYS A 98 -7.89 6.29 3.20
C LYS A 98 -6.85 6.37 4.30
N ILE A 99 -5.84 5.52 4.26
CA ILE A 99 -4.78 5.48 5.26
C ILE A 99 -3.41 5.50 4.59
N THR A 100 -2.54 6.39 5.08
CA THR A 100 -1.15 6.48 4.63
C THR A 100 -0.24 6.09 5.78
N ILE A 101 0.61 5.09 5.54
CA ILE A 101 1.58 4.58 6.51
C ILE A 101 2.99 4.81 6.01
N HIS A 102 3.95 4.84 6.94
CA HIS A 102 5.35 5.15 6.67
C HIS A 102 6.28 3.95 6.86
N GLU A 103 5.74 2.81 7.22
CA GLU A 103 6.46 1.56 7.31
C GLU A 103 5.73 0.48 6.51
N GLY A 104 6.33 -0.70 6.41
CA GLY A 104 5.74 -1.78 5.61
C GLY A 104 5.80 -3.12 6.34
N LYS A 105 5.35 -3.15 7.60
CA LYS A 105 5.29 -4.40 8.36
C LYS A 105 4.29 -5.36 7.73
N ASN A 106 4.52 -6.66 7.90
CA ASN A 106 3.65 -7.68 7.35
C ASN A 106 2.19 -7.48 7.76
N ARG A 107 1.30 -7.36 6.78
CA ARG A 107 -0.14 -7.15 6.97
C ARG A 107 -0.46 -5.96 7.89
N GLN A 108 0.35 -4.91 7.83
CA GLN A 108 0.31 -3.82 8.80
C GLN A 108 -1.05 -3.14 8.87
N VAL A 109 -1.64 -2.75 7.74
CA VAL A 109 -2.92 -2.03 7.75
C VAL A 109 -4.02 -2.89 8.37
N ARG A 110 -4.09 -4.17 8.03
CA ARG A 110 -5.06 -5.10 8.60
C ARG A 110 -4.91 -5.22 10.11
N LYS A 111 -3.66 -5.31 10.58
CA LYS A 111 -3.36 -5.41 12.02
C LYS A 111 -3.68 -4.12 12.76
N MET A 112 -3.43 -2.97 12.15
CA MET A 112 -3.76 -1.68 12.75
C MET A 112 -5.26 -1.55 12.98
N PHE A 113 -6.08 -1.89 11.99
CA PHE A 113 -7.53 -1.87 12.15
C PHE A 113 -8.00 -2.91 13.17
N ALA A 114 -7.44 -4.11 13.17
CA ALA A 114 -7.76 -5.12 14.17
C ALA A 114 -7.46 -4.64 15.59
N ALA A 115 -6.37 -3.89 15.78
CA ALA A 115 -5.97 -3.37 17.08
C ALA A 115 -7.00 -2.39 17.66
N ILE A 116 -7.83 -1.77 16.83
CA ILE A 116 -8.91 -0.88 17.27
C ILE A 116 -10.30 -1.54 17.15
N GLY A 117 -10.33 -2.86 16.96
CA GLY A 117 -11.57 -3.63 16.92
C GLY A 117 -12.32 -3.60 15.59
N CYS A 118 -11.66 -3.22 14.50
CA CYS A 118 -12.26 -3.17 13.17
C CYS A 118 -11.79 -4.34 12.30
N THR A 119 -12.68 -4.84 11.44
CA THR A 119 -12.37 -5.89 10.48
C THR A 119 -12.26 -5.31 9.08
N VAL A 120 -11.10 -5.47 8.46
CA VAL A 120 -10.88 -5.08 7.07
C VAL A 120 -11.42 -6.18 6.16
N VAL A 121 -12.36 -5.81 5.29
CA VAL A 121 -12.96 -6.75 4.31
C VAL A 121 -12.46 -6.50 2.89
N GLY A 122 -11.80 -5.39 2.65
CA GLY A 122 -11.15 -5.07 1.38
C GLY A 122 -10.00 -4.13 1.60
N LEU A 123 -8.95 -4.27 0.80
CA LEU A 123 -7.77 -3.42 0.91
C LEU A 123 -7.13 -3.23 -0.45
N GLN A 124 -6.96 -1.97 -0.86
CA GLN A 124 -6.34 -1.63 -2.13
C GLN A 124 -5.23 -0.61 -1.91
N ARG A 125 -4.02 -0.93 -2.37
CA ARG A 125 -2.93 0.04 -2.36
C ARG A 125 -3.07 0.97 -3.56
N ILE A 126 -3.20 2.27 -3.31
CA ILE A 126 -3.44 3.26 -4.36
C ILE A 126 -2.24 4.17 -4.63
N LYS A 127 -1.24 4.16 -3.75
CA LYS A 127 -0.09 5.06 -3.89
C LYS A 127 1.14 4.50 -3.19
N ILE A 128 2.30 4.66 -3.83
CA ILE A 128 3.63 4.38 -3.25
C ILE A 128 4.48 5.60 -3.54
N GLY A 129 4.94 6.31 -2.48
CA GLY A 129 5.63 7.58 -2.66
C GLY A 129 4.75 8.57 -3.42
N ASN A 130 5.18 9.03 -4.59
CA ASN A 130 4.39 9.89 -5.46
C ASN A 130 3.74 9.15 -6.64
N VAL A 131 3.89 7.83 -6.70
CA VAL A 131 3.31 7.02 -7.79
C VAL A 131 1.89 6.64 -7.42
N GLU A 132 0.93 7.09 -8.22
CA GLU A 132 -0.49 6.82 -8.00
C GLU A 132 -1.00 5.74 -8.95
N LEU A 133 -1.89 4.89 -8.45
CA LEU A 133 -2.58 3.89 -9.26
C LEU A 133 -3.44 4.58 -10.34
N GLY A 134 -4.15 5.63 -9.94
CA GLY A 134 -5.02 6.37 -10.86
C GLY A 134 -6.06 5.46 -11.51
N ASN A 135 -6.24 5.61 -12.81
CA ASN A 135 -7.21 4.85 -13.59
C ASN A 135 -6.63 3.61 -14.26
N LEU A 136 -5.43 3.16 -13.85
CA LEU A 136 -4.82 1.97 -14.44
C LEU A 136 -5.70 0.74 -14.15
N PRO A 137 -6.23 0.07 -15.19
CA PRO A 137 -7.11 -1.08 -14.97
C PRO A 137 -6.36 -2.26 -14.36
N LEU A 138 -7.12 -3.13 -13.70
CA LEU A 138 -6.60 -4.37 -13.13
C LEU A 138 -5.90 -5.21 -14.20
N GLY A 139 -4.73 -5.73 -13.86
CA GLY A 139 -3.93 -6.56 -14.77
C GLY A 139 -3.16 -5.78 -15.82
N ARG A 140 -3.24 -4.46 -15.80
CA ARG A 140 -2.52 -3.59 -16.74
C ARG A 140 -1.28 -3.00 -16.08
N TRP A 141 -0.39 -2.47 -16.92
CA TRP A 141 0.85 -1.87 -16.46
C TRP A 141 1.19 -0.62 -17.29
N ARG A 142 2.05 0.20 -16.75
CA ARG A 142 2.65 1.33 -17.44
C ARG A 142 4.08 1.53 -16.95
N HIS A 143 4.87 2.25 -17.74
CA HIS A 143 6.17 2.70 -17.27
C HIS A 143 6.03 3.82 -16.25
N LEU A 144 6.94 3.86 -15.27
CA LEU A 144 7.08 5.03 -14.42
C LEU A 144 7.69 6.17 -15.22
N THR A 145 7.29 7.40 -14.91
CA THR A 145 7.92 8.58 -15.47
C THR A 145 9.30 8.81 -14.82
N SER A 146 10.17 9.56 -15.48
CA SER A 146 11.44 9.96 -14.89
C SER A 146 11.27 10.70 -13.57
N HIS A 147 10.25 11.54 -13.47
CA HIS A 147 9.92 12.26 -12.25
C HIS A 147 9.56 11.29 -11.10
N GLU A 148 8.74 10.28 -11.38
CA GLU A 148 8.37 9.26 -10.39
C GLU A 148 9.60 8.49 -9.90
N VAL A 149 10.45 8.04 -10.82
CA VAL A 149 11.67 7.31 -10.47
C VAL A 149 12.59 8.19 -9.62
N ASN A 150 12.82 9.44 -10.03
CA ASN A 150 13.69 10.36 -9.30
C ASN A 150 13.17 10.64 -7.89
N TYR A 151 11.86 10.81 -7.74
CA TYR A 151 11.26 11.02 -6.43
C TYR A 151 11.53 9.83 -5.49
N LEU A 152 11.29 8.61 -5.97
CA LEU A 152 11.47 7.40 -5.17
C LEU A 152 12.95 7.16 -4.82
N MET A 153 13.86 7.47 -5.76
CA MET A 153 15.28 7.26 -5.54
C MET A 153 15.91 8.29 -4.61
N ASN A 154 15.33 9.47 -4.49
CA ASN A 154 15.90 10.58 -3.73
C ASN A 154 15.09 10.99 -2.50
N SER A 155 14.06 10.25 -2.17
CA SER A 155 13.23 10.55 -0.99
C SER A 155 13.73 9.87 0.28
#